data_4a70e6d39b1f2779f2c63a2440511ec3
#
_entry.id   4a70e6d39b1f2779f2c63a2440511ec3
#
_cell.length_a   1.000
_cell.length_b   1.000
_cell.length_c   1.000
_cell.angle_alpha   90.00
_cell.angle_beta   90.00
_cell.angle_gamma   90.00
#
_symmetry.space_group_name_H-M   'P 1'
#
loop_
_entity.id
_entity.type
_entity.pdbx_description
1 polymer ?
#
loop_
_entity_poly.entity_id
_entity_poly.type
_entity_poly.pdbx_seq_one_letter_code
_entity_poly.pdbx_strand_id
1 'polypeptide(L)'
;MKTRRDFLKDAAATAGVIFTSCSLLDAAPARAQAPGKKRLPVMVKGKRVKTIDVHAHCLIPEALALLPPDEAKGIFPQTKGAQQFLINLDERLAGMDAQGVDMEVLSINPWWYRKEREFVEKIIQAQNEGLAALCAKQPDRLAAFASLSLQFPDLAVQQLEDAV
;
A
#
# COMPACT_ATOMS: atom_id res chain seq x y z
N MET A 1 30.74 -25.80 -4.48
CA MET A 1 30.07 -24.44 -4.48
C MET A 1 28.70 -24.61 -5.09
N LYS A 2 27.63 -24.29 -4.35
CA LYS A 2 26.27 -24.29 -4.93
C LYS A 2 26.14 -23.15 -5.94
N THR A 3 25.56 -23.45 -7.10
CA THR A 3 25.33 -22.43 -8.15
C THR A 3 24.10 -21.60 -7.84
N ARG A 4 23.96 -20.41 -8.48
CA ARG A 4 22.74 -19.59 -8.39
C ARG A 4 21.47 -20.36 -8.77
N ARG A 5 21.62 -21.32 -9.67
CA ARG A 5 20.53 -22.20 -10.13
C ARG A 5 20.10 -23.22 -9.06
N ASP A 6 21.05 -23.72 -8.28
CA ASP A 6 20.77 -24.64 -7.16
C ASP A 6 20.07 -23.88 -6.01
N PHE A 7 20.48 -22.62 -5.75
CA PHE A 7 19.79 -21.75 -4.77
C PHE A 7 18.33 -21.52 -5.13
N LEU A 8 18.04 -21.24 -6.42
CA LEU A 8 16.65 -21.04 -6.86
C LEU A 8 15.80 -22.31 -6.80
N LYS A 9 16.40 -23.49 -7.01
CA LYS A 9 15.70 -24.77 -6.87
C LYS A 9 15.39 -25.07 -5.39
N ASP A 10 16.34 -24.82 -4.50
CA ASP A 10 16.16 -25.00 -3.06
C ASP A 10 15.12 -24.01 -2.50
N ALA A 11 15.10 -22.76 -3.00
CA ALA A 11 14.09 -21.76 -2.64
C ALA A 11 12.69 -22.16 -3.12
N ALA A 12 12.57 -22.76 -4.30
CA ALA A 12 11.27 -23.25 -4.82
C ALA A 12 10.73 -24.46 -4.04
N ALA A 13 11.60 -25.23 -3.41
CA ALA A 13 11.20 -26.41 -2.63
C ALA A 13 10.78 -26.10 -1.19
N THR A 14 11.13 -24.91 -0.66
CA THR A 14 10.90 -24.55 0.75
C THR A 14 9.85 -23.45 0.96
N ALA A 15 9.46 -22.75 -0.09
CA ALA A 15 8.46 -21.70 -0.01
C ALA A 15 7.28 -22.05 -0.92
N GLY A 16 6.25 -22.64 -0.32
CA GLY A 16 4.89 -22.55 -0.87
C GLY A 16 4.40 -21.11 -0.79
N VAL A 17 5.20 -20.15 -1.26
CA VAL A 17 4.78 -18.76 -1.46
C VAL A 17 4.25 -18.69 -2.87
N ILE A 18 2.94 -18.77 -2.97
CA ILE A 18 2.23 -18.46 -4.21
C ILE A 18 2.35 -16.95 -4.41
N PHE A 19 3.30 -16.53 -5.25
CA PHE A 19 3.21 -15.22 -5.88
C PHE A 19 2.07 -15.28 -6.89
N THR A 20 0.87 -14.97 -6.44
CA THR A 20 -0.19 -14.61 -7.38
C THR A 20 0.19 -13.26 -7.96
N SER A 21 0.74 -13.29 -9.19
CA SER A 21 0.83 -12.08 -10.00
C SER A 21 -0.58 -11.46 -10.07
N CYS A 22 -0.66 -10.14 -10.04
CA CYS A 22 -1.88 -9.33 -10.02
C CYS A 22 -2.87 -9.55 -11.19
N SER A 23 -2.80 -10.64 -11.93
CA SER A 23 -3.58 -10.85 -13.14
C SER A 23 -4.60 -11.99 -13.10
N LEU A 24 -4.80 -12.70 -11.98
CA LEU A 24 -5.77 -13.80 -11.90
C LEU A 24 -6.44 -13.87 -10.52
N LEU A 25 -7.08 -12.80 -10.11
CA LEU A 25 -8.19 -12.89 -9.20
C LEU A 25 -9.43 -12.39 -9.95
N ASP A 26 -10.18 -13.32 -10.51
CA ASP A 26 -11.62 -13.17 -10.57
C ASP A 26 -12.03 -12.86 -9.12
N ALA A 27 -12.10 -11.57 -8.82
CA ALA A 27 -12.52 -11.10 -7.53
C ALA A 27 -13.98 -11.51 -7.37
N ALA A 28 -14.20 -12.64 -6.72
CA ALA A 28 -15.47 -12.81 -6.04
C ALA A 28 -15.73 -11.49 -5.29
N PRO A 29 -16.92 -10.89 -5.42
CA PRO A 29 -17.18 -9.58 -4.82
C PRO A 29 -16.81 -9.68 -3.35
N ALA A 30 -15.85 -8.84 -2.92
CA ALA A 30 -15.53 -8.71 -1.52
C ALA A 30 -16.83 -8.28 -0.84
N ARG A 31 -17.55 -9.25 -0.28
CA ARG A 31 -18.75 -8.99 0.50
C ARG A 31 -18.26 -8.17 1.68
N ALA A 32 -18.68 -6.91 1.74
CA ALA A 32 -18.53 -6.10 2.92
C ALA A 32 -18.92 -6.95 4.14
N GLN A 33 -17.95 -7.28 4.97
CA GLN A 33 -18.22 -8.10 6.15
C GLN A 33 -18.95 -7.22 7.16
N ALA A 34 -20.07 -7.74 7.67
CA ALA A 34 -20.83 -7.11 8.74
C ALA A 34 -19.91 -6.81 9.95
N PRO A 35 -20.16 -5.69 10.69
CA PRO A 35 -19.38 -5.35 11.89
C PRO A 35 -19.39 -6.52 12.86
N GLY A 36 -18.23 -7.02 13.24
CA GLY A 36 -18.10 -8.07 14.26
C GLY A 36 -17.41 -9.36 13.82
N LYS A 37 -16.96 -9.52 12.58
CA LYS A 37 -16.17 -10.68 12.23
C LYS A 37 -14.76 -10.57 12.79
N LYS A 38 -14.39 -11.57 13.57
CA LYS A 38 -13.08 -11.74 14.18
C LYS A 38 -12.01 -11.80 13.09
N ARG A 39 -10.93 -11.05 13.25
CA ARG A 39 -9.74 -11.09 12.39
C ARG A 39 -9.30 -12.54 12.15
N LEU A 40 -9.00 -12.90 10.90
CA LEU A 40 -8.51 -14.20 10.54
C LEU A 40 -7.11 -14.43 11.18
N PRO A 41 -6.91 -15.46 12.03
CA PRO A 41 -5.60 -15.70 12.62
C PRO A 41 -4.69 -16.44 11.63
N VAL A 42 -3.48 -15.91 11.42
CA VAL A 42 -2.43 -16.63 10.69
C VAL A 42 -1.59 -17.43 11.69
N MET A 43 -1.47 -18.73 11.45
CA MET A 43 -0.82 -19.67 12.35
C MET A 43 0.42 -20.28 11.69
N VAL A 44 1.57 -20.26 12.39
CA VAL A 44 2.79 -20.96 11.98
C VAL A 44 3.20 -21.91 13.09
N LYS A 45 3.29 -23.19 12.78
CA LYS A 45 3.61 -24.26 13.75
C LYS A 45 2.75 -24.20 15.02
N GLY A 46 1.44 -23.94 14.85
CA GLY A 46 0.48 -23.86 15.96
C GLY A 46 0.52 -22.56 16.78
N LYS A 47 1.36 -21.60 16.42
CA LYS A 47 1.44 -20.30 17.08
C LYS A 47 0.92 -19.19 16.14
N ARG A 48 0.11 -18.28 16.69
CA ARG A 48 -0.31 -17.09 15.95
C ARG A 48 0.90 -16.19 15.69
N VAL A 49 1.04 -15.75 14.45
CA VAL A 49 2.08 -14.77 14.05
C VAL A 49 1.45 -13.47 13.62
N LYS A 50 2.17 -12.36 13.83
CA LYS A 50 1.81 -11.05 13.29
C LYS A 50 2.10 -11.04 11.79
N THR A 51 1.10 -10.70 11.00
CA THR A 51 1.20 -10.59 9.54
C THR A 51 1.28 -9.13 9.15
N ILE A 52 2.33 -8.76 8.43
CA ILE A 52 2.56 -7.39 7.96
C ILE A 52 2.60 -7.42 6.44
N ASP A 53 1.72 -6.66 5.80
CA ASP A 53 1.77 -6.40 4.37
C ASP A 53 2.63 -5.16 4.13
N VAL A 54 3.75 -5.33 3.44
CA VAL A 54 4.71 -4.25 3.14
C VAL A 54 4.50 -3.64 1.75
N HIS A 55 3.45 -4.03 1.03
CA HIS A 55 3.14 -3.57 -0.33
C HIS A 55 1.67 -3.20 -0.46
N ALA A 56 1.22 -2.27 0.36
CA ALA A 56 -0.17 -1.82 0.42
C ALA A 56 -0.32 -0.42 -0.22
N HIS A 57 -0.81 -0.37 -1.46
CA HIS A 57 -1.04 0.92 -2.11
C HIS A 57 -2.24 1.65 -1.53
N CYS A 58 -2.13 2.98 -1.46
CA CYS A 58 -3.25 3.87 -1.12
C CYS A 58 -3.22 5.15 -1.97
N LEU A 59 -4.29 5.91 -1.88
CA LEU A 59 -4.44 7.22 -2.50
C LEU A 59 -4.92 8.21 -1.44
N ILE A 60 -4.39 9.41 -1.50
CA ILE A 60 -4.77 10.52 -0.62
C ILE A 60 -5.67 11.48 -1.42
N PRO A 61 -6.94 11.63 -1.04
CA PRO A 61 -7.90 12.46 -1.79
C PRO A 61 -7.44 13.90 -1.97
N GLU A 62 -6.82 14.48 -0.94
CA GLU A 62 -6.30 15.85 -0.95
C GLU A 62 -5.19 16.01 -2.00
N ALA A 63 -4.32 15.03 -2.14
CA ALA A 63 -3.28 15.02 -3.17
C ALA A 63 -3.88 14.83 -4.58
N LEU A 64 -4.89 13.97 -4.71
CA LEU A 64 -5.59 13.79 -5.99
C LEU A 64 -6.32 15.05 -6.45
N ALA A 65 -6.82 15.84 -5.52
CA ALA A 65 -7.52 17.10 -5.84
C ALA A 65 -6.60 18.17 -6.46
N LEU A 66 -5.28 18.02 -6.34
CA LEU A 66 -4.30 18.89 -6.99
C LEU A 66 -4.10 18.58 -8.48
N LEU A 67 -4.59 17.44 -8.94
CA LEU A 67 -4.45 17.01 -10.32
C LEU A 67 -5.61 17.51 -11.20
N PRO A 68 -5.36 17.71 -12.51
CA PRO A 68 -6.43 17.81 -13.47
C PRO A 68 -7.37 16.59 -13.40
N PRO A 69 -8.69 16.76 -13.55
CA PRO A 69 -9.65 15.66 -13.36
C PRO A 69 -9.39 14.41 -14.23
N ASP A 70 -8.91 14.60 -15.45
CA ASP A 70 -8.64 13.50 -16.36
C ASP A 70 -7.38 12.70 -15.95
N GLU A 71 -6.36 13.39 -15.43
CA GLU A 71 -5.18 12.73 -14.87
C GLU A 71 -5.54 11.97 -13.58
N ALA A 72 -6.30 12.58 -12.68
CA ALA A 72 -6.76 11.95 -11.45
C ALA A 72 -7.52 10.64 -11.73
N LYS A 73 -8.43 10.64 -12.72
CA LYS A 73 -9.16 9.43 -13.15
C LYS A 73 -8.23 8.32 -13.62
N GLY A 74 -7.13 8.66 -14.32
CA GLY A 74 -6.16 7.70 -14.84
C GLY A 74 -5.34 6.99 -13.76
N ILE A 75 -5.27 7.54 -12.54
CA ILE A 75 -4.54 6.94 -11.41
C ILE A 75 -5.34 5.80 -10.76
N PHE A 76 -6.66 5.87 -10.81
CA PHE A 76 -7.51 4.84 -10.22
C PHE A 76 -7.43 3.52 -11.01
N PRO A 77 -7.33 2.37 -10.33
CA PRO A 77 -7.41 1.09 -11.00
C PRO A 77 -8.79 0.94 -11.65
N GLN A 78 -8.82 0.36 -12.84
CA GLN A 78 -10.06 0.11 -13.58
C GLN A 78 -10.85 -1.09 -13.02
N THR A 79 -10.31 -1.78 -12.03
CA THR A 79 -10.96 -2.92 -11.39
C THR A 79 -12.09 -2.46 -10.50
N LYS A 80 -13.29 -2.98 -10.74
CA LYS A 80 -14.47 -2.64 -9.93
C LYS A 80 -14.26 -2.98 -8.44
N GLY A 81 -14.52 -2.01 -7.58
CA GLY A 81 -14.38 -2.15 -6.12
C GLY A 81 -12.98 -1.89 -5.57
N ALA A 82 -11.91 -1.93 -6.39
CA ALA A 82 -10.56 -1.66 -5.92
C ALA A 82 -10.34 -0.20 -5.48
N GLN A 83 -11.10 0.73 -6.03
CA GLN A 83 -10.98 2.16 -5.71
C GLN A 83 -11.30 2.47 -4.24
N GLN A 84 -12.28 1.76 -3.66
CA GLN A 84 -12.73 1.99 -2.29
C GLN A 84 -11.65 1.63 -1.27
N PHE A 85 -10.95 0.51 -1.47
CA PHE A 85 -9.83 0.09 -0.60
C PHE A 85 -8.65 1.08 -0.61
N LEU A 86 -8.47 1.82 -1.71
CA LEU A 86 -7.38 2.77 -1.81
C LEU A 86 -7.62 4.05 -1.00
N ILE A 87 -8.88 4.41 -0.76
CA ILE A 87 -9.28 5.69 -0.14
C ILE A 87 -10.02 5.47 1.18
N ASN A 88 -10.88 4.44 1.27
CA ASN A 88 -11.76 4.24 2.41
C ASN A 88 -11.07 3.41 3.49
N LEU A 89 -10.79 4.05 4.64
CA LEU A 89 -10.11 3.42 5.76
C LEU A 89 -10.90 2.25 6.36
N ASP A 90 -12.21 2.37 6.52
CA ASP A 90 -13.03 1.32 7.14
C ASP A 90 -13.09 0.06 6.27
N GLU A 91 -13.22 0.23 4.96
CA GLU A 91 -13.21 -0.88 4.02
C GLU A 91 -11.83 -1.55 3.97
N ARG A 92 -10.75 -0.77 4.03
CA ARG A 92 -9.38 -1.27 4.12
C ARG A 92 -9.20 -2.13 5.37
N LEU A 93 -9.57 -1.63 6.55
CA LEU A 93 -9.46 -2.38 7.80
C LEU A 93 -10.29 -3.67 7.77
N ALA A 94 -11.50 -3.62 7.21
CA ALA A 94 -12.33 -4.81 7.03
C ALA A 94 -11.67 -5.84 6.08
N GLY A 95 -11.05 -5.38 5.01
CA GLY A 95 -10.27 -6.22 4.09
C GLY A 95 -9.06 -6.87 4.76
N MET A 96 -8.29 -6.10 5.52
CA MET A 96 -7.16 -6.61 6.31
C MET A 96 -7.61 -7.70 7.30
N ASP A 97 -8.71 -7.48 8.00
CA ASP A 97 -9.25 -8.47 8.95
C ASP A 97 -9.68 -9.76 8.25
N ALA A 98 -10.31 -9.64 7.08
CA ALA A 98 -10.73 -10.79 6.28
C ALA A 98 -9.55 -11.62 5.77
N GLN A 99 -8.42 -10.97 5.48
CA GLN A 99 -7.20 -11.62 4.97
C GLN A 99 -6.23 -12.04 6.09
N GLY A 100 -6.49 -11.65 7.33
CA GLY A 100 -5.60 -11.92 8.46
C GLY A 100 -4.36 -11.04 8.51
N VAL A 101 -4.41 -9.88 7.85
CA VAL A 101 -3.34 -8.88 7.88
C VAL A 101 -3.45 -8.03 9.14
N ASP A 102 -2.42 -8.05 9.96
CA ASP A 102 -2.38 -7.29 11.22
C ASP A 102 -2.00 -5.83 11.00
N MET A 103 -1.07 -5.58 10.08
CA MET A 103 -0.56 -4.25 9.78
C MET A 103 -0.26 -4.13 8.29
N GLU A 104 -0.56 -2.99 7.70
CA GLU A 104 -0.12 -2.61 6.37
C GLU A 104 0.89 -1.47 6.45
N VAL A 105 1.90 -1.52 5.56
CA VAL A 105 2.79 -0.40 5.29
C VAL A 105 2.33 0.25 3.99
N LEU A 106 1.70 1.40 4.13
CA LEU A 106 1.09 2.13 3.02
C LEU A 106 2.15 2.76 2.12
N SER A 107 1.89 2.77 0.83
CA SER A 107 2.73 3.44 -0.17
C SER A 107 1.88 4.04 -1.28
N ILE A 108 2.42 5.05 -1.95
CA ILE A 108 1.77 5.72 -3.08
C ILE A 108 2.62 5.51 -4.32
N ASN A 109 1.99 5.10 -5.43
CA ASN A 109 2.67 4.96 -6.71
C ASN A 109 3.22 6.31 -7.18
N PRO A 110 4.45 6.37 -7.74
CA PRO A 110 5.15 7.62 -8.05
C PRO A 110 4.65 8.26 -9.37
N TRP A 111 3.40 8.68 -9.41
CA TRP A 111 2.78 9.29 -10.60
C TRP A 111 3.07 10.80 -10.75
N TRP A 112 3.86 11.39 -9.83
CA TRP A 112 4.34 12.77 -9.90
C TRP A 112 5.60 12.98 -10.74
N TYR A 113 6.28 11.92 -11.15
CA TYR A 113 7.47 12.04 -12.01
C TYR A 113 7.15 12.72 -13.33
N ARG A 114 8.11 13.51 -13.84
CA ARG A 114 8.00 14.35 -15.05
C ARG A 114 7.08 15.58 -14.90
N LYS A 115 6.66 15.90 -13.69
CA LYS A 115 5.96 17.13 -13.39
C LYS A 115 6.95 18.21 -12.94
N GLU A 116 6.50 19.49 -13.01
CA GLU A 116 7.29 20.63 -12.58
C GLU A 116 7.53 20.61 -11.06
N ARG A 117 8.70 21.15 -10.64
CA ARG A 117 9.18 21.10 -9.26
C ARG A 117 8.15 21.58 -8.24
N GLU A 118 7.57 22.76 -8.48
CA GLU A 118 6.58 23.37 -7.56
C GLU A 118 5.34 22.48 -7.37
N PHE A 119 4.89 21.84 -8.44
CA PHE A 119 3.77 20.91 -8.38
C PHE A 119 4.14 19.65 -7.58
N VAL A 120 5.34 19.09 -7.83
CA VAL A 120 5.83 17.89 -7.15
C VAL A 120 6.02 18.14 -5.66
N GLU A 121 6.50 19.30 -5.26
CA GLU A 121 6.61 19.72 -3.87
C GLU A 121 5.26 19.66 -3.17
N LYS A 122 4.26 20.35 -3.71
CA LYS A 122 2.90 20.44 -3.14
C LYS A 122 2.22 19.08 -3.04
N ILE A 123 2.34 18.26 -4.08
CA ILE A 123 1.63 16.98 -4.12
C ILE A 123 2.26 15.95 -3.18
N ILE A 124 3.59 15.92 -3.06
CA ILE A 124 4.27 15.03 -2.12
C ILE A 124 4.01 15.47 -0.68
N GLN A 125 4.00 16.78 -0.40
CA GLN A 125 3.59 17.28 0.90
C GLN A 125 2.19 16.79 1.28
N ALA A 126 1.19 16.99 0.42
CA ALA A 126 -0.18 16.53 0.67
C ALA A 126 -0.26 15.00 0.85
N GLN A 127 0.54 14.24 0.12
CA GLN A 127 0.61 12.77 0.28
C GLN A 127 1.17 12.37 1.63
N ASN A 128 2.29 12.94 2.04
CA ASN A 128 2.97 12.57 3.29
C ASN A 128 2.14 13.00 4.51
N GLU A 129 1.55 14.20 4.49
CA GLU A 129 0.62 14.65 5.54
C GLU A 129 -0.62 13.72 5.64
N GLY A 130 -1.20 13.34 4.49
CA GLY A 130 -2.33 12.40 4.46
C GLY A 130 -1.97 11.01 4.97
N LEU A 131 -0.80 10.48 4.61
CA LEU A 131 -0.29 9.21 5.13
C LEU A 131 -0.08 9.26 6.64
N ALA A 132 0.54 10.32 7.15
CA ALA A 132 0.75 10.54 8.58
C ALA A 132 -0.59 10.58 9.33
N ALA A 133 -1.59 11.29 8.77
CA ALA A 133 -2.92 11.37 9.36
C ALA A 133 -3.65 10.01 9.38
N LEU A 134 -3.48 9.15 8.35
CA LEU A 134 -4.02 7.79 8.34
C LEU A 134 -3.34 6.92 9.40
N CYS A 135 -2.02 6.96 9.49
CA CYS A 135 -1.25 6.21 10.48
C CYS A 135 -1.61 6.64 11.91
N ALA A 136 -1.78 7.95 12.15
CA ALA A 136 -2.19 8.47 13.45
C ALA A 136 -3.59 8.00 13.89
N LYS A 137 -4.52 7.78 12.93
CA LYS A 137 -5.85 7.23 13.23
C LYS A 137 -5.82 5.75 13.62
N GLN A 138 -4.86 4.98 13.12
CA GLN A 138 -4.75 3.53 13.30
C GLN A 138 -3.30 3.08 13.52
N PRO A 139 -2.62 3.55 14.59
CA PRO A 139 -1.18 3.34 14.77
C PRO A 139 -0.78 1.87 14.94
N ASP A 140 -1.70 1.03 15.42
CA ASP A 140 -1.46 -0.41 15.56
C ASP A 140 -1.67 -1.20 14.26
N ARG A 141 -2.28 -0.56 13.25
CA ARG A 141 -2.70 -1.21 12.01
C ARG A 141 -2.00 -0.66 10.78
N LEU A 142 -1.55 0.57 10.80
CA LEU A 142 -0.98 1.27 9.65
C LEU A 142 0.38 1.86 9.98
N ALA A 143 1.30 1.68 9.07
CA ALA A 143 2.53 2.44 8.91
C ALA A 143 2.60 2.94 7.47
N ALA A 144 3.53 3.81 7.12
CA ALA A 144 3.67 4.30 5.75
C ALA A 144 5.13 4.54 5.36
N PHE A 145 5.40 4.42 4.07
CA PHE A 145 6.61 4.96 3.46
C PHE A 145 6.33 6.37 2.96
N ALA A 146 7.20 7.31 3.29
CA ALA A 146 7.13 8.66 2.76
C ALA A 146 7.37 8.67 1.25
N SER A 147 6.60 9.49 0.53
CA SER A 147 6.86 9.80 -0.87
C SER A 147 7.99 10.81 -0.98
N LEU A 148 8.92 10.61 -1.92
CA LEU A 148 10.07 11.48 -2.14
C LEU A 148 10.24 11.79 -3.63
N SER A 149 10.70 12.99 -3.93
CA SER A 149 10.94 13.48 -5.29
C SER A 149 12.39 13.25 -5.72
N LEU A 150 12.77 12.02 -6.06
CA LEU A 150 14.15 11.71 -6.46
C LEU A 150 14.61 12.39 -7.76
N GLN A 151 13.69 12.94 -8.56
CA GLN A 151 14.04 13.78 -9.72
C GLN A 151 14.59 15.16 -9.32
N PHE A 152 14.38 15.58 -8.06
CA PHE A 152 14.93 16.80 -7.45
C PHE A 152 15.61 16.42 -6.13
N PRO A 153 16.88 15.99 -6.15
CA PRO A 153 17.53 15.39 -4.98
C PRO A 153 17.56 16.29 -3.73
N ASP A 154 17.73 17.59 -3.91
CA ASP A 154 17.70 18.57 -2.82
C ASP A 154 16.32 18.66 -2.17
N LEU A 155 15.25 18.63 -2.97
CA LEU A 155 13.88 18.58 -2.47
C LEU A 155 13.58 17.24 -1.78
N ALA A 156 14.10 16.13 -2.31
CA ALA A 156 13.92 14.81 -1.70
C ALA A 156 14.54 14.72 -0.30
N VAL A 157 15.70 15.35 -0.07
CA VAL A 157 16.32 15.44 1.26
C VAL A 157 15.42 16.19 2.22
N GLN A 158 14.94 17.36 1.83
CA GLN A 158 14.02 18.15 2.65
C GLN A 158 12.74 17.36 2.96
N GLN A 159 12.13 16.73 1.95
CA GLN A 159 10.92 15.92 2.13
C GLN A 159 11.13 14.71 3.07
N LEU A 160 12.33 14.14 3.09
CA LEU A 160 12.67 13.07 4.02
C LEU A 160 12.81 13.62 5.46
N GLU A 161 13.47 14.76 5.62
CA GLU A 161 13.60 15.41 6.92
C GLU A 161 12.26 15.82 7.52
N ASP A 162 11.33 16.29 6.68
CA ASP A 162 9.98 16.69 7.09
C ASP A 162 9.07 15.47 7.44
N ALA A 163 9.41 14.28 6.96
CA ALA A 163 8.59 13.07 7.11
C ALA A 163 8.98 12.16 8.29
N VAL A 164 10.06 12.46 9.04
CA VAL A 164 10.60 11.62 10.13
C VAL A 164 10.59 12.36 11.52
#